data_8b7a37c3bdc00d176a7c6b7e023020ca
#
_entry.id   8b7a37c3bdc00d176a7c6b7e023020ca
#
_cell.length_a   1.000
_cell.length_b   1.000
_cell.length_c   1.000
_cell.angle_alpha   90.00
_cell.angle_beta   90.00
_cell.angle_gamma   90.00
#
_symmetry.space_group_name_H-M   'P 1'
#
loop_
_entity.id
_entity.type
_entity.pdbx_description
1 polymer ?
#
loop_
_entity_poly.entity_id
_entity_poly.type
_entity_poly.pdbx_seq_one_letter_code
_entity_poly.pdbx_strand_id
1 'polypeptide(L)'
;MQKKKNIYVISFSKNNSLSDIHIKKIIFNKINTKIIVNIKNFTKSFLIKKNLYPYLYNILASLATISEFYDLKNIDEKLFYNFKLPFSRGDMTKVRLKNKVIYFIDESYNSNPLSLKFAIENFNKQNESNKYLILGDMLELGKFSKILHKKISKIINKTSIKKVYVVGKHIKETFYAINKKKRGRILRDKNEIYQLIKNDLNNNDHLMIKASNSTGLNNIAANIKKGKINAI
;
A
#
# COMPACT_ATOMS: atom_id res chain seq x y z
N MET A 1 -8.67 46.57 1.88
CA MET A 1 -8.40 45.95 0.57
C MET A 1 -7.43 44.76 0.77
N GLN A 2 -7.91 43.53 0.76
CA GLN A 2 -7.03 42.35 0.75
C GLN A 2 -6.42 42.22 -0.65
N LYS A 3 -5.10 42.36 -0.76
CA LYS A 3 -4.38 42.05 -1.99
C LYS A 3 -4.63 40.56 -2.35
N LYS A 4 -5.35 40.27 -3.44
CA LYS A 4 -5.42 38.93 -4.01
C LYS A 4 -3.99 38.51 -4.31
N LYS A 5 -3.43 37.57 -3.54
CA LYS A 5 -2.17 36.92 -3.88
C LYS A 5 -2.43 36.09 -5.14
N ASN A 6 -1.72 36.35 -6.21
CA ASN A 6 -1.70 35.49 -7.37
C ASN A 6 -1.07 34.15 -6.96
N ILE A 7 -1.90 33.12 -6.83
CA ILE A 7 -1.45 31.78 -6.52
C ILE A 7 -1.14 31.10 -7.84
N TYR A 8 0.11 30.69 -8.04
CA TYR A 8 0.52 29.86 -9.16
C TYR A 8 0.24 28.39 -8.81
N VAL A 9 -0.48 27.70 -9.68
CA VAL A 9 -0.89 26.31 -9.48
C VAL A 9 -0.32 25.45 -10.57
N ILE A 10 0.36 24.36 -10.20
CA ILE A 10 0.81 23.33 -11.13
C ILE A 10 -0.06 22.10 -10.95
N SER A 11 -0.66 21.67 -12.04
CA SER A 11 -1.51 20.49 -12.06
C SER A 11 -0.74 19.24 -12.50
N PHE A 12 -1.07 18.09 -11.93
CA PHE A 12 -0.54 16.81 -12.36
C PHE A 12 -1.60 15.73 -12.40
N SER A 13 -1.51 14.82 -13.37
CA SER A 13 -2.49 13.75 -13.52
C SER A 13 -1.89 12.51 -14.18
N LYS A 14 -2.44 11.35 -13.83
CA LYS A 14 -2.14 10.10 -14.52
C LYS A 14 -2.89 9.99 -15.86
N ASN A 15 -4.10 10.52 -15.95
CA ASN A 15 -5.03 10.28 -17.07
C ASN A 15 -5.53 11.54 -17.78
N ASN A 16 -5.28 12.74 -17.23
CA ASN A 16 -5.72 14.00 -17.84
C ASN A 16 -4.55 14.67 -18.57
N SER A 17 -4.62 14.70 -19.91
CA SER A 17 -3.61 15.30 -20.78
C SER A 17 -3.57 16.83 -20.72
N LEU A 18 -4.57 17.48 -20.13
CA LEU A 18 -4.60 18.93 -19.93
C LEU A 18 -3.80 19.38 -18.69
N SER A 19 -3.37 18.44 -17.86
CA SER A 19 -2.54 18.78 -16.71
C SER A 19 -1.11 19.14 -17.15
N ASP A 20 -0.48 20.09 -16.44
CA ASP A 20 0.88 20.56 -16.71
C ASP A 20 1.89 19.40 -16.72
N ILE A 21 1.66 18.41 -15.85
CA ILE A 21 2.45 17.18 -15.80
C ILE A 21 1.52 15.98 -15.87
N HIS A 22 1.67 15.15 -16.89
CA HIS A 22 0.82 13.96 -17.04
C HIS A 22 1.55 12.79 -17.67
N ILE A 23 1.06 11.57 -17.39
CA ILE A 23 1.59 10.36 -18.02
C ILE A 23 1.07 10.25 -19.45
N LYS A 24 1.98 10.23 -20.42
CA LYS A 24 1.67 10.02 -21.82
C LYS A 24 1.60 8.53 -22.17
N LYS A 25 2.51 7.71 -21.60
CA LYS A 25 2.56 6.27 -21.87
C LYS A 25 3.22 5.51 -20.72
N ILE A 26 2.77 4.29 -20.49
CA ILE A 26 3.38 3.34 -19.55
C ILE A 26 3.75 2.09 -20.32
N ILE A 27 5.00 1.65 -20.18
CA ILE A 27 5.53 0.44 -20.83
C ILE A 27 6.01 -0.50 -19.73
N PHE A 28 5.39 -1.68 -19.65
CA PHE A 28 5.76 -2.70 -18.69
C PHE A 28 6.81 -3.63 -19.29
N ASN A 29 7.99 -3.68 -18.69
CA ASN A 29 9.06 -4.61 -19.05
C ASN A 29 9.12 -5.77 -18.03
N LYS A 30 9.93 -6.80 -18.30
CA LYS A 30 10.10 -7.95 -17.39
C LYS A 30 10.58 -7.52 -15.99
N ILE A 31 11.49 -6.56 -15.88
CA ILE A 31 12.17 -6.17 -14.64
C ILE A 31 11.67 -4.81 -14.10
N ASN A 32 11.35 -3.88 -14.99
CA ASN A 32 11.01 -2.50 -14.64
C ASN A 32 9.76 -2.02 -15.39
N THR A 33 9.36 -0.79 -15.10
CA THR A 33 8.32 -0.07 -15.82
C THR A 33 8.92 1.24 -16.31
N LYS A 34 8.78 1.52 -17.60
CA LYS A 34 9.14 2.81 -18.20
C LYS A 34 7.89 3.68 -18.26
N ILE A 35 7.94 4.85 -17.64
CA ILE A 35 6.89 5.85 -17.74
C ILE A 35 7.37 6.99 -18.64
N ILE A 36 6.52 7.40 -19.56
CA ILE A 36 6.76 8.56 -20.42
C ILE A 36 5.84 9.66 -19.92
N VAL A 37 6.43 10.75 -19.45
CA VAL A 37 5.74 11.85 -18.78
C VAL A 37 5.87 13.09 -19.64
N ASN A 38 4.76 13.76 -19.91
CA ASN A 38 4.74 15.12 -20.42
C ASN A 38 4.93 16.08 -19.24
N ILE A 39 5.90 16.97 -19.35
CA ILE A 39 6.27 17.93 -18.30
C ILE A 39 6.19 19.31 -18.95
N LYS A 40 5.10 20.05 -18.69
CA LYS A 40 4.86 21.35 -19.33
C LYS A 40 5.02 21.24 -20.86
N ASN A 41 6.13 21.71 -21.41
CA ASN A 41 6.36 21.82 -22.86
C ASN A 41 7.26 20.73 -23.45
N PHE A 42 7.65 19.70 -22.67
CA PHE A 42 8.50 18.63 -23.17
C PHE A 42 8.09 17.26 -22.61
N THR A 43 8.62 16.22 -23.23
CA THR A 43 8.35 14.83 -22.84
C THR A 43 9.65 14.17 -22.38
N LYS A 44 9.60 13.46 -21.25
CA LYS A 44 10.74 12.72 -20.72
C LYS A 44 10.32 11.32 -20.23
N SER A 45 11.23 10.37 -20.36
CA SER A 45 11.02 9.03 -19.84
C SER A 45 11.72 8.83 -18.49
N PHE A 46 11.09 8.06 -17.61
CA PHE A 46 11.70 7.62 -16.36
C PHE A 46 11.54 6.10 -16.21
N LEU A 47 12.58 5.46 -15.67
CA LEU A 47 12.56 4.07 -15.30
C LEU A 47 12.22 3.95 -13.81
N ILE A 48 11.25 3.09 -13.50
CA ILE A 48 10.86 2.79 -12.12
C ILE A 48 10.85 1.28 -11.89
N LYS A 49 11.09 0.84 -10.67
CA LYS A 49 10.85 -0.55 -10.28
C LYS A 49 9.34 -0.84 -10.27
N LYS A 50 8.95 -2.08 -10.55
CA LYS A 50 7.52 -2.47 -10.59
C LYS A 50 6.76 -2.17 -9.30
N ASN A 51 7.39 -2.30 -8.15
CA ASN A 51 6.79 -1.98 -6.85
C ASN A 51 6.49 -0.49 -6.65
N LEU A 52 7.05 0.40 -7.47
CA LEU A 52 6.75 1.84 -7.45
C LEU A 52 5.54 2.21 -8.31
N TYR A 53 5.01 1.29 -9.13
CA TYR A 53 3.84 1.56 -9.97
C TYR A 53 2.61 2.08 -9.19
N PRO A 54 2.27 1.57 -7.99
CA PRO A 54 1.18 2.13 -7.18
C PRO A 54 1.38 3.59 -6.76
N TYR A 55 2.61 4.09 -6.81
CA TYR A 55 3.01 5.42 -6.34
C TYR A 55 3.19 6.44 -7.48
N LEU A 56 2.62 6.20 -8.65
CA LEU A 56 2.75 7.10 -9.81
C LEU A 56 2.30 8.53 -9.51
N TYR A 57 1.24 8.71 -8.73
CA TYR A 57 0.81 10.06 -8.32
C TYR A 57 1.86 10.78 -7.46
N ASN A 58 2.54 10.05 -6.58
CA ASN A 58 3.63 10.63 -5.78
C ASN A 58 4.83 11.01 -6.66
N ILE A 59 5.14 10.20 -7.67
CA ILE A 59 6.19 10.51 -8.66
C ILE A 59 5.82 11.76 -9.45
N LEU A 60 4.58 11.87 -9.93
CA LEU A 60 4.12 13.06 -10.65
C LEU A 60 4.13 14.31 -9.76
N ALA A 61 3.70 14.20 -8.50
CA ALA A 61 3.77 15.30 -7.54
C ALA A 61 5.22 15.74 -7.28
N SER A 62 6.16 14.78 -7.16
CA SER A 62 7.59 15.08 -7.03
C SER A 62 8.14 15.79 -8.25
N LEU A 63 7.79 15.33 -9.46
CA LEU A 63 8.19 15.99 -10.70
C LEU A 63 7.60 17.39 -10.80
N ALA A 64 6.34 17.60 -10.39
CA ALA A 64 5.71 18.92 -10.36
C ALA A 64 6.47 19.87 -9.43
N THR A 65 6.81 19.41 -8.23
CA THR A 65 7.59 20.21 -7.28
C THR A 65 9.00 20.52 -7.81
N ILE A 66 9.72 19.49 -8.30
CA ILE A 66 11.10 19.65 -8.77
C ILE A 66 11.16 20.57 -10.00
N SER A 67 10.14 20.53 -10.88
CA SER A 67 10.09 21.36 -12.10
C SER A 67 10.07 22.87 -11.84
N GLU A 68 9.81 23.28 -10.61
CA GLU A 68 9.83 24.70 -10.23
C GLU A 68 11.23 25.18 -9.81
N PHE A 69 12.12 24.26 -9.48
CA PHE A 69 13.45 24.58 -8.97
C PHE A 69 14.56 24.13 -9.92
N TYR A 70 14.29 23.16 -10.81
CA TYR A 70 15.29 22.54 -11.67
C TYR A 70 14.76 22.27 -13.07
N ASP A 71 15.63 22.42 -14.07
CA ASP A 71 15.35 21.97 -15.43
C ASP A 71 15.38 20.44 -15.52
N LEU A 72 14.20 19.85 -15.62
CA LEU A 72 14.04 18.40 -15.71
C LEU A 72 14.55 17.79 -17.01
N LYS A 73 14.90 18.58 -18.04
CA LYS A 73 15.42 18.06 -19.33
C LYS A 73 16.69 17.24 -19.12
N ASN A 74 17.55 17.69 -18.21
CA ASN A 74 18.86 17.09 -17.95
C ASN A 74 18.87 16.06 -16.81
N ILE A 75 17.75 15.81 -16.14
CA ILE A 75 17.67 14.83 -15.05
C ILE A 75 17.79 13.40 -15.60
N ASP A 76 18.50 12.53 -14.86
CA ASP A 76 18.65 11.12 -15.19
C ASP A 76 17.28 10.41 -15.24
N GLU A 77 17.07 9.59 -16.28
CA GLU A 77 15.86 8.77 -16.39
C GLU A 77 15.71 7.76 -15.26
N LYS A 78 16.78 7.41 -14.57
CA LYS A 78 16.83 6.50 -13.41
C LYS A 78 16.59 7.20 -12.07
N LEU A 79 16.23 8.50 -12.05
CA LEU A 79 16.00 9.28 -10.82
C LEU A 79 15.20 8.50 -9.76
N PHE A 80 14.15 7.83 -10.17
CA PHE A 80 13.30 7.04 -9.27
C PHE A 80 13.65 5.55 -9.19
N TYR A 81 14.62 5.07 -9.99
CA TYR A 81 14.88 3.64 -10.12
C TYR A 81 15.38 3.02 -8.82
N ASN A 82 16.25 3.74 -8.11
CA ASN A 82 16.84 3.29 -6.84
C ASN A 82 16.05 3.75 -5.61
N PHE A 83 14.90 4.39 -5.82
CA PHE A 83 14.07 4.82 -4.71
C PHE A 83 13.59 3.61 -3.91
N LYS A 84 13.79 3.68 -2.60
CA LYS A 84 13.29 2.67 -1.66
C LYS A 84 12.03 3.22 -0.99
N LEU A 85 10.99 2.41 -0.97
CA LEU A 85 9.79 2.77 -0.21
C LEU A 85 10.15 2.95 1.27
N PRO A 86 9.59 3.97 1.94
CA PRO A 86 9.72 4.09 3.38
C PRO A 86 9.19 2.84 4.09
N PHE A 87 9.69 2.58 5.30
CA PHE A 87 9.24 1.45 6.11
C PHE A 87 7.71 1.39 6.23
N SER A 88 7.18 0.17 6.25
CA SER A 88 5.76 -0.12 6.44
C SER A 88 4.82 0.46 5.37
N ARG A 89 5.33 0.63 4.15
CA ARG A 89 4.60 1.12 2.97
C ARG A 89 4.63 0.15 1.79
N GLY A 90 4.31 -1.12 2.05
CA GLY A 90 4.09 -2.13 1.01
C GLY A 90 5.35 -2.86 0.54
N ASP A 91 6.44 -2.78 1.28
CA ASP A 91 7.61 -3.60 1.01
C ASP A 91 7.34 -5.06 1.35
N MET A 92 7.61 -5.94 0.40
CA MET A 92 7.49 -7.38 0.58
C MET A 92 8.81 -7.96 1.10
N THR A 93 8.71 -8.70 2.19
CA THR A 93 9.83 -9.37 2.84
C THR A 93 9.59 -10.88 2.88
N LYS A 94 10.60 -11.66 2.49
CA LYS A 94 10.61 -13.11 2.65
C LYS A 94 10.98 -13.44 4.10
N VAL A 95 10.03 -13.94 4.87
CA VAL A 95 10.21 -14.30 6.29
C VAL A 95 10.41 -15.80 6.39
N ARG A 96 11.55 -16.22 6.96
CA ARG A 96 11.86 -17.63 7.22
C ARG A 96 11.44 -18.00 8.63
N LEU A 97 10.59 -18.98 8.74
CA LEU A 97 10.19 -19.64 9.98
C LEU A 97 10.85 -21.01 10.05
N LYS A 98 10.82 -21.68 11.22
CA LYS A 98 11.47 -22.99 11.40
C LYS A 98 11.24 -23.97 10.26
N ASN A 99 9.96 -24.14 9.85
CA ASN A 99 9.55 -25.18 8.90
C ASN A 99 8.92 -24.63 7.62
N LYS A 100 8.89 -23.32 7.43
CA LYS A 100 8.23 -22.68 6.27
C LYS A 100 8.76 -21.29 5.98
N VAL A 101 8.46 -20.83 4.79
CA VAL A 101 8.71 -19.46 4.34
C VAL A 101 7.37 -18.81 4.05
N ILE A 102 7.18 -17.58 4.46
CA ILE A 102 6.03 -16.76 4.08
C ILE A 102 6.50 -15.46 3.41
N TYR A 103 5.66 -14.90 2.57
CA TYR A 103 5.87 -13.58 1.98
C TYR A 103 5.03 -12.56 2.74
N PHE A 104 5.71 -11.63 3.41
CA PHE A 104 5.10 -10.67 4.28
C PHE A 104 5.12 -9.27 3.68
N ILE A 105 3.96 -8.62 3.63
CA ILE A 105 3.80 -7.25 3.14
C ILE A 105 3.37 -6.39 4.33
N ASP A 106 4.19 -5.40 4.61
CA ASP A 106 3.96 -4.46 5.70
C ASP A 106 3.40 -3.14 5.17
N GLU A 107 2.12 -2.90 5.45
CA GLU A 107 1.38 -1.68 5.13
C GLU A 107 0.88 -0.97 6.41
N SER A 108 1.57 -1.19 7.53
CA SER A 108 1.11 -0.78 8.86
C SER A 108 1.52 0.65 9.27
N TYR A 109 2.07 1.44 8.35
CA TYR A 109 2.44 2.83 8.64
C TYR A 109 1.22 3.73 8.85
N ASN A 110 0.21 3.65 7.98
CA ASN A 110 -1.04 4.38 8.12
C ASN A 110 -2.15 3.72 7.31
N SER A 111 -3.42 3.98 7.71
CA SER A 111 -4.58 3.41 7.05
C SER A 111 -5.73 4.41 7.00
N ASN A 112 -6.23 4.65 5.79
CA ASN A 112 -7.48 5.34 5.54
C ASN A 112 -8.27 4.55 4.48
N PRO A 113 -9.56 4.86 4.23
CA PRO A 113 -10.38 4.07 3.32
C PRO A 113 -9.80 3.92 1.91
N LEU A 114 -9.19 4.98 1.37
CA LEU A 114 -8.63 4.97 0.03
C LEU A 114 -7.34 4.14 -0.03
N SER A 115 -6.40 4.38 0.89
CA SER A 115 -5.14 3.64 0.94
C SER A 115 -5.37 2.15 1.25
N LEU A 116 -6.35 1.82 2.11
CA LEU A 116 -6.71 0.44 2.40
C LEU A 116 -7.32 -0.25 1.17
N LYS A 117 -8.20 0.43 0.44
CA LYS A 117 -8.73 -0.06 -0.84
C LYS A 117 -7.59 -0.40 -1.81
N PHE A 118 -6.70 0.56 -2.07
CA PHE A 118 -5.57 0.35 -2.99
C PHE A 118 -4.65 -0.79 -2.55
N ALA A 119 -4.34 -0.89 -1.26
CA ALA A 119 -3.50 -1.97 -0.76
C ALA A 119 -4.16 -3.35 -0.97
N ILE A 120 -5.45 -3.49 -0.68
CA ILE A 120 -6.20 -4.73 -0.90
C ILE A 120 -6.25 -5.09 -2.39
N GLU A 121 -6.55 -4.12 -3.27
CA GLU A 121 -6.63 -4.35 -4.71
C GLU A 121 -5.27 -4.73 -5.31
N ASN A 122 -4.19 -4.07 -4.89
CA ASN A 122 -2.83 -4.40 -5.33
C ASN A 122 -2.39 -5.77 -4.81
N PHE A 123 -2.67 -6.08 -3.56
CA PHE A 123 -2.39 -7.39 -2.98
C PHE A 123 -3.16 -8.51 -3.72
N ASN A 124 -4.40 -8.24 -4.08
CA ASN A 124 -5.21 -9.20 -4.84
C ASN A 124 -4.67 -9.49 -6.25
N LYS A 125 -4.06 -8.48 -6.91
CA LYS A 125 -3.50 -8.62 -8.27
C LYS A 125 -2.22 -9.47 -8.34
N GLN A 126 -1.56 -9.72 -7.23
CA GLN A 126 -0.43 -10.64 -7.20
C GLN A 126 -0.92 -12.04 -7.53
N ASN A 127 -0.22 -12.75 -8.44
CA ASN A 127 -0.63 -14.09 -8.93
C ASN A 127 -0.31 -15.23 -7.95
N GLU A 128 -0.35 -14.95 -6.65
CA GLU A 128 0.02 -15.88 -5.61
C GLU A 128 -1.20 -16.66 -5.09
N SER A 129 -0.98 -17.92 -4.72
CA SER A 129 -2.06 -18.88 -4.45
C SER A 129 -2.88 -18.56 -3.19
N ASN A 130 -2.22 -18.28 -2.07
CA ASN A 130 -2.90 -18.07 -0.79
C ASN A 130 -2.56 -16.71 -0.19
N LYS A 131 -3.58 -15.88 -0.04
CA LYS A 131 -3.46 -14.52 0.49
C LYS A 131 -4.25 -14.35 1.78
N TYR A 132 -3.60 -13.81 2.77
CA TYR A 132 -4.15 -13.55 4.09
C TYR A 132 -4.01 -12.09 4.47
N LEU A 133 -5.03 -11.51 5.13
CA LEU A 133 -5.00 -10.14 5.63
C LEU A 133 -5.09 -10.12 7.15
N ILE A 134 -4.29 -9.28 7.78
CA ILE A 134 -4.52 -8.78 9.13
C ILE A 134 -4.81 -7.28 9.01
N LEU A 135 -6.01 -6.87 9.39
CA LEU A 135 -6.45 -5.49 9.31
C LEU A 135 -6.62 -4.91 10.70
N GLY A 136 -6.04 -3.73 10.92
CA GLY A 136 -6.30 -2.92 12.11
C GLY A 136 -7.25 -1.77 11.82
N ASP A 137 -7.57 -1.00 12.87
CA ASP A 137 -8.42 0.17 12.75
C ASP A 137 -7.83 1.23 11.81
N MET A 138 -8.71 1.87 11.05
CA MET A 138 -8.46 3.15 10.41
C MET A 138 -8.84 4.24 11.43
N LEU A 139 -7.87 5.00 11.89
CA LEU A 139 -8.09 6.07 12.87
C LEU A 139 -8.43 7.40 12.17
N GLU A 140 -8.77 8.41 12.94
CA GLU A 140 -9.06 9.78 12.47
C GLU A 140 -10.27 9.92 11.52
N LEU A 141 -11.20 8.95 11.56
CA LEU A 141 -12.40 8.95 10.71
C LEU A 141 -13.64 9.59 11.39
N GLY A 142 -13.52 10.03 12.64
CA GLY A 142 -14.59 10.66 13.38
C GLY A 142 -15.88 9.85 13.39
N LYS A 143 -17.01 10.52 13.28
CA LYS A 143 -18.37 9.92 13.28
C LYS A 143 -18.61 8.94 12.12
N PHE A 144 -17.82 9.00 11.07
CA PHE A 144 -17.97 8.13 9.90
C PHE A 144 -17.22 6.79 10.03
N SER A 145 -16.47 6.58 11.12
CA SER A 145 -15.62 5.40 11.32
C SER A 145 -16.34 4.09 11.06
N LYS A 146 -17.49 3.86 11.69
CA LYS A 146 -18.27 2.62 11.53
C LYS A 146 -18.66 2.34 10.07
N ILE A 147 -19.20 3.35 9.38
CA ILE A 147 -19.65 3.21 7.99
C ILE A 147 -18.47 2.97 7.05
N LEU A 148 -17.37 3.69 7.23
CA LEU A 148 -16.18 3.58 6.38
C LEU A 148 -15.50 2.22 6.55
N HIS A 149 -15.38 1.72 7.78
CA HIS A 149 -14.90 0.36 8.02
C HIS A 149 -15.82 -0.68 7.35
N LYS A 150 -17.12 -0.57 7.53
CA LYS A 150 -18.08 -1.50 6.90
C LYS A 150 -17.98 -1.51 5.37
N LYS A 151 -17.73 -0.35 4.73
CA LYS A 151 -17.57 -0.25 3.27
C LYS A 151 -16.40 -1.08 2.72
N ILE A 152 -15.34 -1.30 3.49
CA ILE A 152 -14.17 -2.11 3.08
C ILE A 152 -14.57 -3.55 2.77
N SER A 153 -15.59 -4.07 3.42
CA SER A 153 -16.10 -5.43 3.17
C SER A 153 -16.48 -5.67 1.70
N LYS A 154 -17.06 -4.67 1.03
CA LYS A 154 -17.44 -4.76 -0.39
C LYS A 154 -16.23 -4.99 -1.29
N ILE A 155 -15.07 -4.41 -0.93
CA ILE A 155 -13.82 -4.55 -1.67
C ILE A 155 -13.28 -5.97 -1.45
N ILE A 156 -13.15 -6.38 -0.18
CA ILE A 156 -12.63 -7.70 0.20
C ILE A 156 -13.45 -8.83 -0.43
N ASN A 157 -14.78 -8.70 -0.45
CA ASN A 157 -15.66 -9.73 -1.00
C ASN A 157 -15.43 -10.01 -2.50
N LYS A 158 -14.90 -9.01 -3.24
CA LYS A 158 -14.58 -9.12 -4.68
C LYS A 158 -13.18 -9.68 -4.95
N THR A 159 -12.39 -10.00 -3.93
CA THR A 159 -11.01 -10.50 -4.07
C THR A 159 -10.92 -12.02 -3.97
N SER A 160 -9.77 -12.58 -4.33
CA SER A 160 -9.39 -13.98 -4.07
C SER A 160 -8.74 -14.20 -2.70
N ILE A 161 -8.73 -13.20 -1.82
CA ILE A 161 -8.16 -13.30 -0.47
C ILE A 161 -8.85 -14.43 0.30
N LYS A 162 -8.05 -15.34 0.86
CA LYS A 162 -8.51 -16.58 1.50
C LYS A 162 -9.11 -16.32 2.87
N LYS A 163 -8.40 -15.57 3.72
CA LYS A 163 -8.86 -15.25 5.08
C LYS A 163 -8.47 -13.84 5.49
N VAL A 164 -9.35 -13.23 6.28
CA VAL A 164 -9.17 -11.90 6.87
C VAL A 164 -9.28 -12.01 8.37
N TYR A 165 -8.28 -11.53 9.05
CA TYR A 165 -8.19 -11.41 10.49
C TYR A 165 -8.21 -9.94 10.86
N VAL A 166 -8.73 -9.58 12.00
CA VAL A 166 -8.85 -8.19 12.43
C VAL A 166 -8.39 -7.98 13.86
N VAL A 167 -7.77 -6.81 14.09
CA VAL A 167 -7.33 -6.34 15.41
C VAL A 167 -7.84 -4.92 15.61
N GLY A 168 -8.67 -4.69 16.62
CA GLY A 168 -9.19 -3.37 16.92
C GLY A 168 -10.69 -3.36 17.15
N LYS A 169 -11.22 -2.17 17.47
CA LYS A 169 -12.63 -1.97 17.81
C LYS A 169 -13.48 -1.76 16.54
N HIS A 170 -13.07 -0.83 15.70
CA HIS A 170 -13.85 -0.37 14.56
C HIS A 170 -13.75 -1.29 13.34
N ILE A 171 -12.60 -1.95 13.14
CA ILE A 171 -12.39 -2.89 12.04
C ILE A 171 -13.27 -4.14 12.13
N LYS A 172 -13.87 -4.42 13.30
CA LYS A 172 -14.87 -5.47 13.47
C LYS A 172 -16.09 -5.27 12.57
N GLU A 173 -16.42 -4.03 12.22
CA GLU A 173 -17.50 -3.73 11.27
C GLU A 173 -17.19 -4.31 9.87
N THR A 174 -15.92 -4.27 9.45
CA THR A 174 -15.49 -4.94 8.23
C THR A 174 -15.63 -6.45 8.37
N PHE A 175 -15.15 -7.01 9.49
CA PHE A 175 -15.15 -8.45 9.74
C PHE A 175 -16.56 -9.05 9.72
N TYR A 176 -17.51 -8.41 10.37
CA TYR A 176 -18.90 -8.89 10.38
C TYR A 176 -19.62 -8.72 9.02
N ALA A 177 -19.14 -7.80 8.17
CA ALA A 177 -19.75 -7.53 6.88
C ALA A 177 -19.11 -8.29 5.69
N ILE A 178 -17.95 -8.93 5.84
CA ILE A 178 -17.36 -9.79 4.80
C ILE A 178 -18.07 -11.16 4.78
N ASN A 179 -17.97 -11.85 3.64
CA ASN A 179 -18.50 -13.21 3.47
C ASN A 179 -17.92 -14.16 4.53
N LYS A 180 -18.77 -15.01 5.12
CA LYS A 180 -18.38 -15.96 6.19
C LYS A 180 -17.16 -16.83 5.80
N LYS A 181 -17.07 -17.28 4.53
CA LYS A 181 -15.95 -18.08 4.01
C LYS A 181 -14.60 -17.36 4.15
N LYS A 182 -14.57 -16.01 4.09
CA LYS A 182 -13.37 -15.18 4.18
C LYS A 182 -13.01 -14.79 5.62
N ARG A 183 -13.88 -15.01 6.58
CA ARG A 183 -13.59 -14.70 7.97
C ARG A 183 -12.55 -15.66 8.52
N GLY A 184 -11.48 -15.08 9.05
CA GLY A 184 -10.54 -15.74 9.95
C GLY A 184 -11.05 -15.61 11.38
N ARG A 185 -10.29 -14.86 12.21
CA ARG A 185 -10.62 -14.59 13.62
C ARG A 185 -10.48 -13.09 13.92
N ILE A 186 -11.16 -12.65 14.99
CA ILE A 186 -10.87 -11.38 15.65
C ILE A 186 -9.72 -11.66 16.63
N LEU A 187 -8.59 -11.01 16.43
CA LEU A 187 -7.39 -11.20 17.23
C LEU A 187 -7.35 -10.17 18.36
N ARG A 188 -6.86 -10.55 19.51
CA ARG A 188 -6.84 -9.71 20.74
C ARG A 188 -5.50 -9.03 20.92
N ASP A 189 -4.41 -9.75 20.65
CA ASP A 189 -3.06 -9.30 20.94
C ASP A 189 -2.01 -9.85 19.95
N LYS A 190 -0.75 -9.47 20.17
CA LYS A 190 0.40 -9.90 19.37
C LYS A 190 0.61 -11.42 19.39
N ASN A 191 0.31 -12.09 20.49
CA ASN A 191 0.56 -13.52 20.60
C ASN A 191 -0.38 -14.30 19.69
N GLU A 192 -1.65 -13.89 19.62
CA GLU A 192 -2.62 -14.48 18.68
C GLU A 192 -2.20 -14.26 17.21
N ILE A 193 -1.55 -13.13 16.89
CA ILE A 193 -0.98 -12.89 15.56
C ILE A 193 0.17 -13.85 15.26
N TYR A 194 1.07 -14.05 16.21
CA TYR A 194 2.20 -14.97 16.03
C TYR A 194 1.73 -16.43 15.94
N GLN A 195 0.75 -16.83 16.75
CA GLN A 195 0.14 -18.15 16.66
C GLN A 195 -0.55 -18.37 15.29
N LEU A 196 -1.27 -17.38 14.78
CA LEU A 196 -1.84 -17.43 13.43
C LEU A 196 -0.75 -17.68 12.38
N ILE A 197 0.34 -16.93 12.43
CA ILE A 197 1.44 -17.09 11.48
C ILE A 197 2.06 -18.48 11.58
N LYS A 198 2.20 -19.02 12.81
CA LYS A 198 2.75 -20.37 13.02
C LYS A 198 1.82 -21.47 12.54
N ASN A 199 0.53 -21.37 12.83
CA ASN A 199 -0.39 -22.49 12.75
C ASN A 199 -1.31 -22.45 11.52
N ASP A 200 -1.76 -21.24 11.09
CA ASP A 200 -2.78 -21.09 10.06
C ASP A 200 -2.17 -20.85 8.65
N LEU A 201 -0.91 -20.37 8.59
CA LEU A 201 -0.22 -20.12 7.33
C LEU A 201 0.64 -21.31 6.93
N ASN A 202 0.69 -21.59 5.62
CA ASN A 202 1.52 -22.63 5.04
C ASN A 202 2.76 -22.05 4.35
N ASN A 203 3.62 -22.95 3.84
CA ASN A 203 4.78 -22.54 3.06
C ASN A 203 4.35 -21.79 1.80
N ASN A 204 5.04 -20.68 1.50
CA ASN A 204 4.78 -19.75 0.41
C ASN A 204 3.45 -18.97 0.48
N ASP A 205 2.76 -18.97 1.63
CA ASP A 205 1.61 -18.12 1.82
C ASP A 205 2.01 -16.64 1.90
N HIS A 206 1.10 -15.77 1.47
CA HIS A 206 1.28 -14.33 1.47
C HIS A 206 0.43 -13.68 2.56
N LEU A 207 1.06 -12.90 3.42
CA LEU A 207 0.41 -12.18 4.50
C LEU A 207 0.62 -10.67 4.35
N MET A 208 -0.45 -9.90 4.38
CA MET A 208 -0.37 -8.43 4.48
C MET A 208 -0.96 -7.95 5.81
N ILE A 209 -0.23 -7.05 6.50
CA ILE A 209 -0.76 -6.31 7.65
C ILE A 209 -0.98 -4.86 7.23
N LYS A 210 -2.21 -4.33 7.48
CA LYS A 210 -2.52 -2.91 7.27
C LYS A 210 -3.35 -2.31 8.38
N ALA A 211 -2.87 -1.19 8.92
CA ALA A 211 -3.49 -0.47 10.04
C ALA A 211 -3.03 0.99 10.11
N SER A 212 -3.69 1.80 10.89
CA SER A 212 -3.15 3.08 11.33
C SER A 212 -2.01 2.89 12.34
N ASN A 213 -1.04 3.79 12.32
CA ASN A 213 0.20 3.69 13.11
C ASN A 213 -0.06 3.47 14.62
N SER A 214 -0.97 4.28 15.20
CA SER A 214 -1.28 4.24 16.63
C SER A 214 -1.96 2.94 17.10
N THR A 215 -2.26 1.99 16.20
CA THR A 215 -2.77 0.67 16.59
C THR A 215 -1.71 -0.26 17.15
N GLY A 216 -0.42 0.09 17.01
CA GLY A 216 0.72 -0.72 17.43
C GLY A 216 1.05 -1.92 16.53
N LEU A 217 0.26 -2.14 15.46
CA LEU A 217 0.52 -3.23 14.51
C LEU A 217 1.83 -3.04 13.71
N ASN A 218 2.31 -1.81 13.58
CA ASN A 218 3.61 -1.50 13.00
C ASN A 218 4.78 -2.13 13.77
N ASN A 219 4.72 -2.14 15.10
CA ASN A 219 5.74 -2.80 15.93
C ASN A 219 5.73 -4.32 15.75
N ILE A 220 4.53 -4.90 15.62
CA ILE A 220 4.37 -6.33 15.35
C ILE A 220 4.92 -6.67 13.96
N ALA A 221 4.57 -5.87 12.95
CA ALA A 221 5.08 -6.03 11.59
C ALA A 221 6.61 -5.95 11.52
N ALA A 222 7.22 -5.01 12.25
CA ALA A 222 8.68 -4.90 12.37
C ALA A 222 9.32 -6.14 12.99
N ASN A 223 8.70 -6.72 14.02
CA ASN A 223 9.18 -7.96 14.65
C ASN A 223 9.06 -9.17 13.71
N ILE A 224 7.97 -9.25 12.96
CA ILE A 224 7.78 -10.30 11.93
C ILE A 224 8.92 -10.24 10.90
N LYS A 225 9.22 -9.05 10.35
CA LYS A 225 10.31 -8.85 9.40
C LYS A 225 11.68 -9.27 9.94
N LYS A 226 11.93 -9.03 11.21
CA LYS A 226 13.19 -9.41 11.88
C LYS A 226 13.26 -10.90 12.25
N GLY A 227 12.25 -11.70 11.92
CA GLY A 227 12.20 -13.11 12.27
C GLY A 227 12.01 -13.39 13.77
N LYS A 228 11.69 -12.36 14.59
CA LYS A 228 11.52 -12.51 16.04
C LYS A 228 10.30 -13.33 16.46
N ILE A 229 9.56 -13.89 15.51
CA ILE A 229 8.45 -14.84 15.75
C ILE A 229 8.97 -16.20 16.22
N ASN A 230 10.23 -16.53 15.96
CA ASN A 230 10.83 -17.82 16.31
C ASN A 230 11.22 -17.91 17.80
N ALA A 231 11.21 -16.79 18.52
CA ALA A 231 11.63 -16.70 19.92
C ALA A 231 10.47 -16.86 20.93
N ILE A 232 9.28 -17.25 20.47
CA ILE A 232 8.08 -17.44 21.30
C ILE A 232 7.57 -18.87 21.15
#